data_89475e24fbd206dd616d5f117c267808
#
_entry.id   89475e24fbd206dd616d5f117c267808
#
_cell.length_a   1.000
_cell.length_b   1.000
_cell.length_c   1.000
_cell.angle_alpha   90.00
_cell.angle_beta   90.00
_cell.angle_gamma   90.00
#
_symmetry.space_group_name_H-M   'P 1'
#
loop_
_entity.id
_entity.type
_entity.pdbx_description
1 polymer ?
#
loop_
_entity_poly.entity_id
_entity_poly.type
_entity_poly.pdbx_seq_one_letter_code
_entity_poly.pdbx_strand_id
1 'polypeptide(L)'
;MGEGTRFKDFKQLNWFAIQHYDSCSFCSKVFGSNENSYIGHLEDGSCGHTCAECSSQMQDATHYASTHMHPYTIPLPKTKLWRYMDLSKFLSLLEYKSLYFTRLDHFSDSFEGALGYKKNESVWKKMQLDLRSKWIRAEYKSLNKNLSDDEVTDLANESLEEYRKNIKEWRMHNYVSCWHQSDSESEAMWRLYTRQGIAILTTFERLYQAFDSDSSKQFGMVKYINYDEYNKVDSQRSFHSFDAPWYKRESFSHEKEFRVIINDISKVGPPDWEKKVKVDLNVLIQIIYISPEADRWFFELVRDIVRNRYGLRLDIRQSEINDLPFY
;
A
#
# COMPACT_ATOMS: atom_id res chain seq x y z
N MET A 1 -39.35 0.24 1.26
CA MET A 1 -38.18 0.99 0.80
C MET A 1 -36.96 0.13 1.10
N GLY A 2 -36.25 -0.25 0.08
CA GLY A 2 -35.38 -1.42 0.08
C GLY A 2 -34.09 -1.36 0.89
N GLU A 3 -34.14 -1.46 2.20
CA GLU A 3 -32.97 -1.56 3.08
C GLU A 3 -32.16 -2.83 2.85
N GLY A 4 -32.78 -3.91 2.36
CA GLY A 4 -32.08 -5.20 2.20
C GLY A 4 -31.19 -5.32 0.96
N THR A 5 -31.35 -4.49 -0.05
CA THR A 5 -30.65 -4.63 -1.33
C THR A 5 -29.27 -3.97 -1.31
N ARG A 6 -29.11 -2.83 -0.65
CA ARG A 6 -27.82 -2.11 -0.57
C ARG A 6 -26.77 -2.86 0.24
N PHE A 7 -27.16 -3.55 1.30
CA PHE A 7 -26.22 -4.33 2.14
C PHE A 7 -25.81 -5.66 1.50
N LYS A 8 -26.64 -6.25 0.64
CA LYS A 8 -26.27 -7.48 -0.08
C LYS A 8 -25.22 -7.24 -1.16
N ASP A 9 -25.29 -6.08 -1.81
CA ASP A 9 -24.35 -5.71 -2.86
C ASP A 9 -23.03 -5.17 -2.29
N PHE A 10 -22.97 -4.84 -1.00
CA PHE A 10 -21.76 -4.35 -0.35
C PHE A 10 -20.60 -5.36 -0.38
N LYS A 11 -20.88 -6.67 -0.37
CA LYS A 11 -19.83 -7.68 -0.53
C LYS A 11 -19.14 -7.64 -1.88
N GLN A 12 -19.81 -7.16 -2.92
CA GLN A 12 -19.21 -6.96 -4.25
C GLN A 12 -18.46 -5.62 -4.36
N LEU A 13 -18.88 -4.60 -3.62
CA LEU A 13 -18.28 -3.27 -3.60
C LEU A 13 -17.23 -3.11 -2.50
N ASN A 14 -17.19 -4.02 -1.52
CA ASN A 14 -16.48 -3.89 -0.26
C ASN A 14 -14.99 -3.58 -0.41
N TRP A 15 -14.32 -4.31 -1.27
CA TRP A 15 -12.89 -4.12 -1.48
C TRP A 15 -12.53 -2.84 -2.27
N PHE A 16 -13.46 -2.33 -3.09
CA PHE A 16 -13.34 -1.04 -3.73
C PHE A 16 -13.60 0.10 -2.76
N ALA A 17 -14.61 -0.09 -1.97
CA ALA A 17 -15.22 0.95 -1.19
C ALA A 17 -14.49 1.24 0.12
N ILE A 18 -13.95 0.22 0.79
CA ILE A 18 -13.22 0.38 2.06
C ILE A 18 -11.92 1.16 1.88
N GLN A 19 -11.39 1.21 0.66
CA GLN A 19 -10.09 1.80 0.40
C GLN A 19 -10.15 3.12 -0.37
N HIS A 20 -11.31 3.52 -0.87
CA HIS A 20 -11.53 4.84 -1.46
C HIS A 20 -12.02 5.81 -0.39
N TYR A 21 -11.09 6.43 0.31
CA TYR A 21 -11.41 7.49 1.27
C TYR A 21 -11.88 8.79 0.61
N ASP A 22 -11.78 8.88 -0.71
CA ASP A 22 -12.21 9.98 -1.55
C ASP A 22 -13.64 9.84 -2.05
N SER A 23 -14.28 8.70 -1.82
CA SER A 23 -15.65 8.43 -2.27
C SER A 23 -16.46 7.62 -1.27
N CYS A 24 -17.77 7.80 -1.34
CA CYS A 24 -18.71 7.04 -0.53
C CYS A 24 -18.72 5.56 -0.91
N SER A 25 -18.51 4.71 0.06
CA SER A 25 -18.48 3.26 -0.08
C SER A 25 -19.79 2.66 -0.62
N PHE A 26 -20.90 3.38 -0.53
CA PHE A 26 -22.21 2.90 -0.95
C PHE A 26 -22.71 3.47 -2.27
N CYS A 27 -22.60 4.77 -2.45
CA CYS A 27 -23.16 5.44 -3.63
C CYS A 27 -22.07 5.92 -4.61
N SER A 28 -20.79 5.70 -4.28
CA SER A 28 -19.64 6.13 -5.07
C SER A 28 -19.54 7.65 -5.29
N LYS A 29 -20.29 8.45 -4.52
CA LYS A 29 -20.19 9.91 -4.54
C LYS A 29 -18.77 10.29 -4.12
N VAL A 30 -18.05 11.03 -4.96
CA VAL A 30 -16.73 11.57 -4.64
C VAL A 30 -16.90 12.69 -3.61
N PHE A 31 -16.08 12.65 -2.54
CA PHE A 31 -16.08 13.70 -1.52
C PHE A 31 -15.37 14.94 -2.02
N GLY A 32 -15.99 16.10 -1.78
CA GLY A 32 -15.35 17.40 -1.99
C GLY A 32 -14.20 17.62 -0.99
N SER A 33 -13.28 18.53 -1.31
CA SER A 33 -12.08 18.83 -0.49
C SER A 33 -12.36 19.25 0.96
N ASN A 34 -13.60 19.64 1.27
CA ASN A 34 -14.06 20.02 2.61
C ASN A 34 -15.32 19.24 3.05
N GLU A 35 -15.64 18.15 2.36
CA GLU A 35 -16.82 17.34 2.69
C GLU A 35 -16.46 16.33 3.79
N ASN A 36 -17.27 16.29 4.84
CA ASN A 36 -17.11 15.31 5.91
C ASN A 36 -17.59 13.94 5.43
N SER A 37 -16.82 12.92 5.74
CA SER A 37 -17.26 11.53 5.61
C SER A 37 -17.67 10.96 6.97
N TYR A 38 -18.33 9.82 6.94
CA TYR A 38 -18.74 9.07 8.12
C TYR A 38 -18.23 7.64 7.99
N ILE A 39 -17.96 6.97 9.10
CA ILE A 39 -17.65 5.54 9.07
C ILE A 39 -18.96 4.79 9.29
N GLY A 40 -19.38 4.07 8.26
CA GLY A 40 -20.48 3.12 8.33
C GLY A 40 -19.96 1.75 8.71
N HIS A 41 -20.58 1.09 9.69
CA HIS A 41 -20.31 -0.27 10.10
C HIS A 41 -21.37 -1.21 9.57
N LEU A 42 -20.97 -2.42 9.19
CA LEU A 42 -21.83 -3.46 8.68
C LEU A 42 -21.95 -4.60 9.69
N GLU A 43 -22.99 -5.41 9.56
CA GLU A 43 -23.24 -6.55 10.42
C GLU A 43 -22.12 -7.60 10.42
N ASP A 44 -21.36 -7.69 9.33
CA ASP A 44 -20.20 -8.59 9.18
C ASP A 44 -18.91 -8.04 9.81
N GLY A 45 -18.98 -6.87 10.48
CA GLY A 45 -17.82 -6.19 11.09
C GLY A 45 -16.98 -5.36 10.13
N SER A 46 -17.31 -5.33 8.84
CA SER A 46 -16.65 -4.44 7.88
C SER A 46 -17.11 -3.00 8.07
N CYS A 47 -16.27 -2.04 7.70
CA CYS A 47 -16.59 -0.62 7.75
C CYS A 47 -16.08 0.10 6.51
N GLY A 48 -16.66 1.26 6.20
CA GLY A 48 -16.25 2.07 5.07
C GLY A 48 -16.66 3.53 5.21
N HIS A 49 -16.01 4.41 4.45
CA HIS A 49 -16.40 5.83 4.42
C HIS A 49 -17.70 6.02 3.65
N THR A 50 -18.60 6.78 4.23
CA THR A 50 -19.92 7.05 3.67
C THR A 50 -20.20 8.55 3.64
N CYS A 51 -20.98 8.99 2.67
CA CYS A 51 -21.49 10.36 2.64
C CYS A 51 -22.61 10.55 3.70
N ALA A 52 -22.92 11.81 4.02
CA ALA A 52 -23.94 12.13 5.00
C ALA A 52 -25.31 11.50 4.69
N GLU A 53 -25.67 11.40 3.42
CA GLU A 53 -26.93 10.81 2.99
C GLU A 53 -26.98 9.30 3.21
N CYS A 54 -25.88 8.59 2.90
CA CYS A 54 -25.80 7.15 3.16
C CYS A 54 -25.64 6.84 4.65
N SER A 55 -24.89 7.66 5.40
CA SER A 55 -24.70 7.48 6.84
C SER A 55 -25.97 7.67 7.64
N SER A 56 -26.86 8.57 7.19
CA SER A 56 -28.16 8.78 7.83
C SER A 56 -29.09 7.56 7.77
N GLN A 57 -28.78 6.59 6.92
CA GLN A 57 -29.53 5.33 6.77
C GLN A 57 -28.91 4.18 7.59
N MET A 58 -27.84 4.45 8.35
CA MET A 58 -27.12 3.46 9.15
C MET A 58 -27.30 3.76 10.64
N GLN A 59 -27.48 2.72 11.44
CA GLN A 59 -27.71 2.88 12.89
C GLN A 59 -26.45 3.34 13.63
N ASP A 60 -25.26 2.93 13.18
CA ASP A 60 -24.00 3.13 13.89
C ASP A 60 -22.97 3.93 13.10
N ALA A 61 -23.41 4.85 12.23
CA ALA A 61 -22.48 5.70 11.51
C ALA A 61 -21.87 6.75 12.45
N THR A 62 -20.55 6.72 12.60
CA THR A 62 -19.80 7.70 13.38
C THR A 62 -19.24 8.80 12.49
N HIS A 63 -19.37 10.05 12.94
CA HIS A 63 -18.77 11.18 12.25
C HIS A 63 -17.26 11.06 12.25
N TYR A 64 -16.68 11.06 11.06
CA TYR A 64 -15.24 11.07 10.86
C TYR A 64 -14.85 12.35 10.13
N ALA A 65 -14.26 13.28 10.87
CA ALA A 65 -13.67 14.48 10.29
C ALA A 65 -12.34 14.07 9.61
N SER A 66 -12.43 13.54 8.41
CA SER A 66 -11.24 13.23 7.62
C SER A 66 -10.74 14.51 6.95
N THR A 67 -9.73 15.11 7.54
CA THR A 67 -8.84 16.04 6.83
C THR A 67 -7.77 15.28 6.03
N HIS A 68 -7.83 13.96 6.00
CA HIS A 68 -6.81 13.07 5.46
C HIS A 68 -7.28 12.44 4.15
N MET A 69 -6.75 12.96 3.07
CA MET A 69 -6.67 12.18 1.83
C MET A 69 -5.46 11.25 1.95
N HIS A 70 -5.70 9.94 1.94
CA HIS A 70 -4.59 9.00 1.84
C HIS A 70 -3.77 9.29 0.58
N PRO A 71 -2.43 9.19 0.66
CA PRO A 71 -1.57 9.53 -0.46
C PRO A 71 -1.66 8.53 -1.60
N TYR A 72 -2.17 7.34 -1.35
CA TYR A 72 -2.24 6.28 -2.34
C TYR A 72 -3.59 6.21 -3.04
N THR A 73 -3.55 5.83 -4.30
CA THR A 73 -4.74 5.58 -5.12
C THR A 73 -4.89 4.09 -5.36
N ILE A 74 -6.14 3.63 -5.38
CA ILE A 74 -6.45 2.24 -5.71
C ILE A 74 -6.75 2.16 -7.20
N PRO A 75 -6.08 1.24 -7.93
CA PRO A 75 -6.32 1.11 -9.36
C PRO A 75 -7.65 0.42 -9.65
N LEU A 76 -8.11 0.53 -10.90
CA LEU A 76 -9.30 -0.20 -11.36
C LEU A 76 -9.10 -1.72 -11.29
N PRO A 77 -10.15 -2.54 -11.14
CA PRO A 77 -10.07 -3.99 -10.99
C PRO A 77 -9.23 -4.69 -12.04
N LYS A 78 -9.38 -4.26 -13.31
CA LYS A 78 -8.69 -4.87 -14.46
C LYS A 78 -7.29 -4.31 -14.71
N THR A 79 -6.81 -3.41 -13.85
CA THR A 79 -5.44 -2.89 -13.94
C THR A 79 -4.45 -4.04 -13.86
N LYS A 80 -3.58 -4.13 -14.86
CA LYS A 80 -2.55 -5.17 -14.92
C LYS A 80 -1.42 -4.88 -13.96
N LEU A 81 -1.00 -5.91 -13.25
CA LEU A 81 0.09 -5.91 -12.29
C LEU A 81 1.07 -7.02 -12.64
N TRP A 82 2.35 -6.68 -12.64
CA TRP A 82 3.43 -7.57 -12.98
C TRP A 82 4.34 -7.78 -11.77
N ARG A 83 4.83 -9.00 -11.58
CA ARG A 83 5.87 -9.28 -10.61
C ARG A 83 7.00 -10.05 -11.24
N TYR A 84 8.12 -9.38 -11.40
CA TYR A 84 9.36 -9.93 -11.96
C TYR A 84 10.17 -10.61 -10.86
N MET A 85 10.73 -11.79 -11.12
CA MET A 85 11.47 -12.55 -10.12
C MET A 85 12.40 -13.57 -10.76
N ASP A 86 13.44 -13.96 -10.02
CA ASP A 86 14.28 -15.10 -10.36
C ASP A 86 13.54 -16.43 -10.15
N LEU A 87 14.14 -17.52 -10.67
CA LEU A 87 13.57 -18.86 -10.56
C LEU A 87 13.41 -19.30 -9.09
N SER A 88 14.33 -18.93 -8.21
CA SER A 88 14.29 -19.35 -6.82
C SER A 88 13.10 -18.78 -6.07
N LYS A 89 12.80 -17.49 -6.30
CA LYS A 89 11.61 -16.84 -5.74
C LYS A 89 10.33 -17.40 -6.34
N PHE A 90 10.33 -17.72 -7.63
CA PHE A 90 9.20 -18.35 -8.27
C PHE A 90 8.93 -19.75 -7.70
N LEU A 91 9.96 -20.57 -7.53
CA LEU A 91 9.83 -21.88 -6.90
C LEU A 91 9.31 -21.76 -5.47
N SER A 92 9.81 -20.79 -4.72
CA SER A 92 9.31 -20.51 -3.36
C SER A 92 7.83 -20.14 -3.36
N LEU A 93 7.38 -19.33 -4.33
CA LEU A 93 5.96 -18.98 -4.49
C LEU A 93 5.10 -20.23 -4.74
N LEU A 94 5.55 -21.12 -5.64
CA LEU A 94 4.83 -22.35 -5.98
C LEU A 94 4.79 -23.34 -4.79
N GLU A 95 5.94 -23.57 -4.14
CA GLU A 95 6.09 -24.53 -3.05
C GLU A 95 5.28 -24.13 -1.82
N TYR A 96 5.42 -22.86 -1.42
CA TYR A 96 4.76 -22.39 -0.21
C TYR A 96 3.36 -21.82 -0.46
N LYS A 97 2.94 -21.67 -1.72
CA LYS A 97 1.69 -21.00 -2.10
C LYS A 97 1.52 -19.69 -1.32
N SER A 98 2.58 -18.89 -1.28
CA SER A 98 2.64 -17.71 -0.44
C SER A 98 3.43 -16.59 -1.11
N LEU A 99 2.91 -15.38 -1.01
CA LEU A 99 3.65 -14.18 -1.37
C LEU A 99 4.56 -13.77 -0.21
N TYR A 100 5.78 -13.33 -0.56
CA TYR A 100 6.72 -12.75 0.37
C TYR A 100 6.45 -11.26 0.53
N PHE A 101 6.40 -10.83 1.77
CA PHE A 101 6.32 -9.44 2.19
C PHE A 101 7.60 -9.10 2.94
N THR A 102 8.36 -8.19 2.38
CA THR A 102 9.61 -7.71 2.96
C THR A 102 9.32 -6.58 3.95
N ARG A 103 9.96 -6.59 5.09
CA ARG A 103 9.85 -5.51 6.07
C ARG A 103 10.40 -4.21 5.49
N LEU A 104 9.69 -3.09 5.70
CA LEU A 104 9.96 -1.82 5.01
C LEU A 104 11.37 -1.26 5.28
N ASP A 105 11.93 -1.49 6.47
CA ASP A 105 13.29 -1.06 6.82
C ASP A 105 14.41 -1.89 6.19
N HIS A 106 14.06 -3.00 5.49
CA HIS A 106 14.97 -3.85 4.73
C HIS A 106 15.03 -3.52 3.24
N PHE A 107 14.29 -2.52 2.80
CA PHE A 107 14.41 -2.05 1.42
C PHE A 107 15.77 -1.38 1.19
N SER A 108 16.31 -1.54 -0.02
CA SER A 108 17.62 -0.97 -0.40
C SER A 108 17.61 0.56 -0.42
N ASP A 109 16.48 1.18 -0.73
CA ASP A 109 16.32 2.62 -0.60
C ASP A 109 16.05 3.00 0.85
N SER A 110 17.00 3.68 1.48
CA SER A 110 16.89 4.16 2.87
C SER A 110 15.76 5.17 3.10
N PHE A 111 15.18 5.72 2.02
CA PHE A 111 14.05 6.63 2.07
C PHE A 111 12.69 5.94 2.19
N GLU A 112 12.64 4.63 2.06
CA GLU A 112 11.41 3.89 2.27
C GLU A 112 10.88 4.07 3.70
N GLY A 113 9.74 4.75 3.81
CA GLY A 113 9.16 5.14 5.10
C GLY A 113 9.89 6.27 5.84
N ALA A 114 10.77 7.04 5.16
CA ALA A 114 11.47 8.16 5.76
C ALA A 114 10.63 9.45 5.74
N LEU A 115 10.94 10.38 6.65
CA LEU A 115 10.27 11.68 6.76
C LEU A 115 10.82 12.74 5.78
N GLY A 116 12.01 12.54 5.22
CA GLY A 116 12.66 13.49 4.34
C GLY A 116 14.18 13.43 4.35
N TYR A 117 14.82 14.38 3.67
CA TYR A 117 16.26 14.49 3.61
C TYR A 117 16.89 15.02 4.91
N LYS A 118 18.02 14.43 5.30
CA LYS A 118 18.80 14.87 6.48
C LYS A 118 19.15 16.36 6.43
N LYS A 119 19.45 16.89 5.26
CA LYS A 119 19.76 18.33 5.05
C LYS A 119 18.62 19.27 5.45
N ASN A 120 17.36 18.79 5.44
CA ASN A 120 16.18 19.57 5.77
C ASN A 120 15.70 19.33 7.21
N GLU A 121 16.41 18.53 8.00
CA GLU A 121 15.98 18.11 9.33
C GLU A 121 15.74 19.28 10.28
N SER A 122 16.57 20.32 10.25
CA SER A 122 16.44 21.49 11.12
C SER A 122 15.17 22.29 10.84
N VAL A 123 14.84 22.48 9.56
CA VAL A 123 13.62 23.17 9.13
C VAL A 123 12.40 22.35 9.53
N TRP A 124 12.43 21.05 9.24
CA TRP A 124 11.37 20.13 9.64
C TRP A 124 11.17 20.11 11.17
N LYS A 125 12.26 20.02 11.93
CA LYS A 125 12.20 20.03 13.41
C LYS A 125 11.54 21.30 13.92
N LYS A 126 11.92 22.47 13.41
CA LYS A 126 11.33 23.75 13.79
C LYS A 126 9.81 23.78 13.52
N MET A 127 9.41 23.34 12.34
CA MET A 127 8.00 23.25 11.95
C MET A 127 7.21 22.30 12.86
N GLN A 128 7.77 21.15 13.17
CA GLN A 128 7.14 20.16 14.04
C GLN A 128 7.00 20.64 15.48
N LEU A 129 7.99 21.37 15.99
CA LEU A 129 7.92 21.94 17.33
C LEU A 129 6.86 23.05 17.42
N ASP A 130 6.77 23.92 16.42
CA ASP A 130 5.72 24.95 16.35
C ASP A 130 4.32 24.34 16.35
N LEU A 131 4.12 23.29 15.54
CA LEU A 131 2.84 22.59 15.45
C LEU A 131 2.46 21.93 16.79
N ARG A 132 3.40 21.20 17.41
CA ARG A 132 3.17 20.55 18.71
C ARG A 132 2.89 21.54 19.81
N SER A 133 3.63 22.63 19.85
CA SER A 133 3.40 23.69 20.83
C SER A 133 1.98 24.27 20.74
N LYS A 134 1.46 24.44 19.52
CA LYS A 134 0.07 24.89 19.30
C LYS A 134 -0.94 23.86 19.81
N TRP A 135 -0.72 22.58 19.53
CA TRP A 135 -1.60 21.51 20.00
C TRP A 135 -1.60 21.38 21.52
N ILE A 136 -0.41 21.37 22.14
CA ILE A 136 -0.26 21.28 23.59
C ILE A 136 -0.98 22.45 24.28
N ARG A 137 -0.79 23.69 23.80
CA ARG A 137 -1.51 24.85 24.34
C ARG A 137 -3.02 24.73 24.23
N ALA A 138 -3.52 24.26 23.08
CA ALA A 138 -4.95 24.06 22.85
C ALA A 138 -5.53 22.98 23.77
N GLU A 139 -4.84 21.86 23.93
CA GLU A 139 -5.25 20.76 24.80
C GLU A 139 -5.31 21.18 26.27
N TYR A 140 -4.23 21.76 26.80
CA TYR A 140 -4.18 22.19 28.20
C TYR A 140 -5.16 23.30 28.50
N LYS A 141 -5.39 24.21 27.55
CA LYS A 141 -6.44 25.26 27.69
C LYS A 141 -7.83 24.63 27.80
N SER A 142 -8.12 23.56 27.06
CA SER A 142 -9.40 22.83 27.15
C SER A 142 -9.60 22.17 28.53
N LEU A 143 -8.50 21.87 29.22
CA LEU A 143 -8.48 21.31 30.58
C LEU A 143 -8.43 22.41 31.68
N ASN A 144 -8.62 23.68 31.33
CA ASN A 144 -8.49 24.84 32.23
C ASN A 144 -7.11 24.93 32.92
N LYS A 145 -6.05 24.48 32.24
CA LYS A 145 -4.67 24.59 32.70
C LYS A 145 -3.88 25.54 31.80
N ASN A 146 -3.09 26.42 32.42
CA ASN A 146 -2.16 27.29 31.71
C ASN A 146 -0.74 26.78 31.94
N LEU A 147 -0.02 26.57 30.85
CA LEU A 147 1.38 26.21 30.86
C LEU A 147 2.24 27.45 30.57
N SER A 148 3.40 27.53 31.18
CA SER A 148 4.46 28.45 30.81
C SER A 148 5.05 28.12 29.44
N ASP A 149 5.77 29.06 28.84
CA ASP A 149 6.42 28.85 27.55
C ASP A 149 7.50 27.76 27.61
N ASP A 150 8.21 27.65 28.73
CA ASP A 150 9.22 26.63 28.98
C ASP A 150 8.58 25.23 29.06
N GLU A 151 7.50 25.09 29.85
CA GLU A 151 6.77 23.78 29.93
C GLU A 151 6.22 23.33 28.58
N VAL A 152 5.68 24.24 27.77
CA VAL A 152 5.21 23.91 26.41
C VAL A 152 6.37 23.47 25.51
N THR A 153 7.52 24.14 25.64
CA THR A 153 8.71 23.81 24.84
C THR A 153 9.26 22.44 25.20
N ASP A 154 9.33 22.12 26.48
CA ASP A 154 9.80 20.83 26.97
C ASP A 154 8.87 19.68 26.52
N LEU A 155 7.58 19.82 26.71
CA LEU A 155 6.56 18.85 26.25
C LEU A 155 6.58 18.69 24.73
N ALA A 156 6.79 19.76 23.97
CA ALA A 156 6.87 19.69 22.51
C ALA A 156 8.12 18.93 22.05
N ASN A 157 9.26 19.13 22.71
CA ASN A 157 10.48 18.40 22.41
C ASN A 157 10.33 16.91 22.75
N GLU A 158 9.81 16.58 23.92
CA GLU A 158 9.56 15.20 24.35
C GLU A 158 8.62 14.48 23.35
N SER A 159 7.49 15.09 23.03
CA SER A 159 6.55 14.58 22.04
C SER A 159 7.17 14.39 20.66
N LEU A 160 8.09 15.26 20.25
CA LEU A 160 8.78 15.13 18.96
C LEU A 160 9.76 13.96 18.95
N GLU A 161 10.53 13.75 20.02
CA GLU A 161 11.47 12.63 20.09
C GLU A 161 10.73 11.29 20.17
N GLU A 162 9.62 11.22 20.92
CA GLU A 162 8.75 10.06 20.92
C GLU A 162 8.18 9.77 19.51
N TYR A 163 7.68 10.78 18.81
CA TYR A 163 7.19 10.65 17.44
C TYR A 163 8.26 10.11 16.50
N ARG A 164 9.51 10.60 16.59
CA ARG A 164 10.64 10.12 15.78
C ARG A 164 10.97 8.65 16.06
N LYS A 165 10.91 8.25 17.33
CA LYS A 165 11.10 6.86 17.74
C LYS A 165 9.99 5.99 17.14
N ASN A 166 8.74 6.41 17.30
CA ASN A 166 7.57 5.68 16.79
C ASN A 166 7.62 5.47 15.28
N ILE A 167 8.10 6.46 14.50
CA ILE A 167 8.26 6.29 13.04
C ILE A 167 9.30 5.24 12.69
N LYS A 168 10.44 5.18 13.40
CA LYS A 168 11.44 4.14 13.17
C LYS A 168 10.88 2.76 13.48
N GLU A 169 10.18 2.63 14.59
CA GLU A 169 9.53 1.39 14.99
C GLU A 169 8.43 1.01 14.01
N TRP A 170 7.63 1.98 13.56
CA TRP A 170 6.57 1.76 12.56
C TRP A 170 7.08 1.12 11.27
N ARG A 171 8.26 1.51 10.77
CA ARG A 171 8.88 0.88 9.60
C ARG A 171 9.09 -0.64 9.78
N MET A 172 9.43 -1.07 10.99
CA MET A 172 9.65 -2.48 11.31
C MET A 172 8.34 -3.29 11.39
N HIS A 173 7.20 -2.62 11.52
CA HIS A 173 5.89 -3.26 11.57
C HIS A 173 5.15 -3.25 10.23
N ASN A 174 5.73 -2.64 9.19
CA ASN A 174 5.18 -2.63 7.84
C ASN A 174 5.89 -3.64 6.94
N TYR A 175 5.12 -4.55 6.39
CA TYR A 175 5.57 -5.56 5.45
C TYR A 175 4.96 -5.30 4.09
N VAL A 176 5.77 -5.29 3.05
CA VAL A 176 5.39 -4.81 1.72
C VAL A 176 5.65 -5.86 0.65
N SER A 177 4.68 -6.07 -0.22
CA SER A 177 4.80 -6.81 -1.47
C SER A 177 4.62 -5.86 -2.64
N CYS A 178 5.67 -5.68 -3.45
CA CYS A 178 5.73 -4.73 -4.56
C CYS A 178 5.37 -5.38 -5.89
N TRP A 179 4.64 -4.63 -6.73
CA TRP A 179 4.21 -4.99 -8.06
C TRP A 179 4.42 -3.83 -9.02
N HIS A 180 4.67 -4.11 -10.28
CA HIS A 180 4.79 -3.12 -11.33
C HIS A 180 3.45 -2.97 -12.07
N GLN A 181 2.93 -1.74 -12.13
CA GLN A 181 1.70 -1.44 -12.87
C GLN A 181 2.06 -1.07 -14.32
N SER A 182 1.63 -1.90 -15.27
CA SER A 182 1.83 -1.64 -16.69
C SER A 182 0.84 -2.45 -17.53
N ASP A 183 0.42 -1.89 -18.66
CA ASP A 183 -0.41 -2.61 -19.63
C ASP A 183 0.37 -3.63 -20.47
N SER A 184 1.69 -3.49 -20.52
CA SER A 184 2.61 -4.36 -21.25
C SER A 184 3.80 -4.76 -20.38
N GLU A 185 4.58 -5.72 -20.87
CA GLU A 185 5.89 -6.05 -20.31
C GLU A 185 6.82 -4.81 -20.29
N SER A 186 7.73 -4.78 -19.32
CA SER A 186 8.74 -3.72 -19.20
C SER A 186 10.14 -4.29 -19.33
N GLU A 187 10.87 -3.89 -20.38
CA GLU A 187 12.27 -4.27 -20.57
C GLU A 187 13.14 -3.81 -19.41
N ALA A 188 12.89 -2.60 -18.87
CA ALA A 188 13.61 -2.07 -17.72
C ALA A 188 13.44 -2.96 -16.49
N MET A 189 12.23 -3.47 -16.25
CA MET A 189 11.96 -4.36 -15.12
C MET A 189 12.59 -5.74 -15.30
N TRP A 190 12.63 -6.26 -16.53
CA TRP A 190 13.39 -7.49 -16.81
C TRP A 190 14.87 -7.31 -16.46
N ARG A 191 15.49 -6.23 -16.89
CA ARG A 191 16.92 -5.95 -16.62
C ARG A 191 17.22 -5.72 -15.14
N LEU A 192 16.31 -5.07 -14.41
CA LEU A 192 16.48 -4.80 -12.98
C LEU A 192 16.37 -6.07 -12.12
N TYR A 193 15.48 -6.98 -12.48
CA TYR A 193 15.18 -8.11 -11.60
C TYR A 193 15.88 -9.40 -12.03
N THR A 194 16.01 -9.65 -13.32
CA THR A 194 16.68 -10.88 -13.77
C THR A 194 16.81 -10.97 -15.30
N ARG A 195 17.97 -11.41 -15.78
CA ARG A 195 18.14 -11.71 -17.21
C ARG A 195 17.53 -13.05 -17.60
N GLN A 196 17.59 -14.05 -16.70
CA GLN A 196 16.94 -15.36 -16.87
C GLN A 196 15.92 -15.52 -15.75
N GLY A 197 14.70 -15.08 -15.97
CA GLY A 197 13.70 -15.09 -14.93
C GLY A 197 12.28 -15.21 -15.44
N ILE A 198 11.40 -14.89 -14.52
CA ILE A 198 9.98 -15.12 -14.67
C ILE A 198 9.26 -13.84 -14.27
N ALA A 199 8.22 -13.47 -15.01
CA ALA A 199 7.26 -12.50 -14.58
C ALA A 199 5.87 -13.15 -14.49
N ILE A 200 5.17 -12.91 -13.42
CA ILE A 200 3.75 -13.24 -13.33
C ILE A 200 2.93 -11.99 -13.66
N LEU A 201 1.96 -12.17 -14.56
CA LEU A 201 0.92 -11.19 -14.83
C LEU A 201 -0.31 -11.56 -14.03
N THR A 202 -0.89 -10.55 -13.41
CA THR A 202 -2.19 -10.60 -12.74
C THR A 202 -2.97 -9.33 -12.99
N THR A 203 -4.17 -9.22 -12.42
CA THR A 203 -4.89 -7.96 -12.28
C THR A 203 -5.06 -7.61 -10.81
N PHE A 204 -5.36 -6.35 -10.52
CA PHE A 204 -5.63 -5.95 -9.14
C PHE A 204 -6.74 -6.80 -8.50
N GLU A 205 -7.84 -7.03 -9.21
CA GLU A 205 -8.94 -7.88 -8.75
C GLU A 205 -8.48 -9.30 -8.40
N ARG A 206 -7.70 -9.94 -9.29
CA ARG A 206 -7.17 -11.30 -9.06
C ARG A 206 -6.21 -11.33 -7.88
N LEU A 207 -5.33 -10.35 -7.77
CA LEU A 207 -4.39 -10.24 -6.64
C LEU A 207 -5.15 -10.11 -5.32
N TYR A 208 -6.19 -9.27 -5.29
CA TYR A 208 -7.02 -9.09 -4.11
C TYR A 208 -7.76 -10.38 -3.73
N GLN A 209 -8.41 -11.03 -4.69
CA GLN A 209 -9.17 -12.27 -4.50
C GLN A 209 -8.29 -13.49 -4.16
N ALA A 210 -7.00 -13.44 -4.50
CA ALA A 210 -6.07 -14.53 -4.22
C ALA A 210 -5.69 -14.65 -2.74
N PHE A 211 -5.89 -13.59 -1.96
CA PHE A 211 -5.70 -13.64 -0.52
C PHE A 211 -6.93 -14.19 0.18
N ASP A 212 -6.71 -14.90 1.29
CA ASP A 212 -7.80 -15.20 2.22
C ASP A 212 -8.39 -13.89 2.77
N SER A 213 -9.66 -13.93 3.16
CA SER A 213 -10.49 -12.78 3.53
C SER A 213 -10.04 -11.99 4.78
N ASP A 214 -8.75 -11.92 5.06
CA ASP A 214 -8.17 -11.13 6.13
C ASP A 214 -8.11 -9.65 5.73
N SER A 215 -8.84 -8.80 6.45
CA SER A 215 -8.97 -7.36 6.22
C SER A 215 -7.72 -6.54 6.59
N SER A 216 -6.65 -7.17 7.07
CA SER A 216 -5.44 -6.48 7.55
C SER A 216 -4.55 -5.90 6.44
N LYS A 217 -4.88 -6.17 5.16
CA LYS A 217 -4.05 -5.77 4.01
C LYS A 217 -4.54 -4.46 3.41
N GLN A 218 -3.59 -3.57 3.15
CA GLN A 218 -3.81 -2.32 2.43
C GLN A 218 -3.24 -2.44 1.02
N PHE A 219 -3.92 -1.85 0.04
CA PHE A 219 -3.57 -1.94 -1.38
C PHE A 219 -3.54 -0.56 -2.00
N GLY A 220 -2.53 -0.25 -2.81
CA GLY A 220 -2.50 1.04 -3.50
C GLY A 220 -1.26 1.28 -4.34
N MET A 221 -1.34 2.34 -5.14
CA MET A 221 -0.23 2.86 -5.93
C MET A 221 0.68 3.73 -5.06
N VAL A 222 1.98 3.60 -5.26
CA VAL A 222 2.97 4.46 -4.64
C VAL A 222 2.88 5.87 -5.22
N LYS A 223 2.94 6.87 -4.37
CA LYS A 223 3.08 8.27 -4.76
C LYS A 223 4.56 8.66 -4.79
N TYR A 224 5.03 9.03 -5.97
CA TYR A 224 6.39 9.52 -6.14
C TYR A 224 6.46 10.99 -5.80
N ILE A 225 7.40 11.35 -4.92
CA ILE A 225 7.53 12.70 -4.38
C ILE A 225 8.97 13.21 -4.44
N ASN A 226 9.11 14.51 -4.59
CA ASN A 226 10.34 15.22 -4.31
C ASN A 226 10.33 15.66 -2.85
N TYR A 227 11.10 15.03 -1.98
CA TYR A 227 11.15 15.34 -0.55
C TYR A 227 11.62 16.78 -0.25
N ASP A 228 12.34 17.44 -1.16
CA ASP A 228 12.74 18.85 -0.99
C ASP A 228 11.56 19.81 -1.14
N GLU A 229 10.61 19.48 -2.02
CA GLU A 229 9.42 20.28 -2.28
C GLU A 229 8.29 19.92 -1.33
N TYR A 230 8.15 18.63 -1.05
CA TYR A 230 7.07 18.11 -0.19
C TYR A 230 7.06 18.77 1.19
N ASN A 231 8.24 18.96 1.79
CA ASN A 231 8.37 19.61 3.10
C ASN A 231 8.14 21.13 3.08
N LYS A 232 8.09 21.76 1.88
CA LYS A 232 7.87 23.21 1.72
C LYS A 232 6.41 23.58 1.51
N VAL A 233 5.64 22.71 0.88
CA VAL A 233 4.31 23.08 0.34
C VAL A 233 3.18 22.79 1.33
N ASP A 234 3.37 21.91 2.30
CA ASP A 234 2.24 21.39 3.06
C ASP A 234 2.38 21.50 4.57
N SER A 235 2.42 22.76 5.06
CA SER A 235 2.24 23.04 6.49
C SER A 235 0.83 22.68 7.01
N GLN A 236 -0.12 22.34 6.14
CA GLN A 236 -1.48 21.94 6.49
C GLN A 236 -1.71 20.42 6.36
N ARG A 237 -0.88 19.70 5.60
CA ARG A 237 -0.91 18.24 5.53
C ARG A 237 0.15 17.68 6.45
N SER A 238 -0.23 17.37 7.67
CA SER A 238 0.67 16.62 8.55
C SER A 238 1.05 15.30 7.85
N PHE A 239 2.36 15.11 7.63
CA PHE A 239 2.90 13.82 7.21
C PHE A 239 2.54 12.80 8.30
N HIS A 240 1.56 11.97 8.03
CA HIS A 240 1.26 10.89 8.95
C HIS A 240 2.25 9.76 8.76
N SER A 241 2.78 9.26 9.85
CA SER A 241 3.66 8.10 9.86
C SER A 241 3.05 6.89 9.13
N PHE A 242 1.73 6.79 9.15
CA PHE A 242 0.96 5.76 8.45
C PHE A 242 1.05 5.85 6.92
N ASP A 243 1.29 7.05 6.39
CA ASP A 243 1.38 7.28 4.94
C ASP A 243 2.79 7.06 4.39
N ALA A 244 3.80 7.05 5.26
CA ALA A 244 5.19 6.92 4.86
C ALA A 244 5.48 5.70 3.95
N PRO A 245 4.86 4.53 4.14
CA PRO A 245 5.06 3.39 3.25
C PRO A 245 4.53 3.58 1.81
N TRP A 246 3.72 4.63 1.57
CA TRP A 246 3.13 4.93 0.28
C TRP A 246 3.92 5.96 -0.53
N TYR A 247 4.98 6.53 0.06
CA TYR A 247 5.84 7.50 -0.62
C TYR A 247 7.14 6.89 -1.08
N LYS A 248 7.59 7.29 -2.25
CA LYS A 248 8.90 6.94 -2.80
C LYS A 248 9.50 8.13 -3.52
N ARG A 249 10.82 8.19 -3.61
CA ARG A 249 11.52 9.25 -4.34
C ARG A 249 11.15 9.24 -5.82
N GLU A 250 10.95 10.40 -6.40
CA GLU A 250 10.60 10.60 -7.82
C GLU A 250 11.58 9.91 -8.77
N SER A 251 12.86 9.79 -8.40
CA SER A 251 13.87 9.04 -9.18
C SER A 251 13.53 7.57 -9.42
N PHE A 252 12.61 6.98 -8.67
CA PHE A 252 12.11 5.62 -8.84
C PHE A 252 10.77 5.53 -9.57
N SER A 253 10.27 6.63 -10.14
CA SER A 253 8.94 6.69 -10.77
C SER A 253 8.77 5.72 -11.95
N HIS A 254 9.87 5.27 -12.55
CA HIS A 254 9.89 4.26 -13.61
C HIS A 254 9.39 2.89 -13.12
N GLU A 255 9.46 2.61 -11.82
CA GLU A 255 8.96 1.35 -11.25
C GLU A 255 7.43 1.26 -11.26
N LYS A 256 6.71 2.38 -11.35
CA LYS A 256 5.22 2.45 -11.34
C LYS A 256 4.65 1.48 -10.31
N GLU A 257 5.13 1.61 -9.08
CA GLU A 257 4.96 0.59 -8.05
C GLU A 257 3.56 0.60 -7.48
N PHE A 258 2.97 -0.59 -7.43
CA PHE A 258 1.79 -0.91 -6.65
C PHE A 258 2.21 -1.73 -5.44
N ARG A 259 1.67 -1.43 -4.27
CA ARG A 259 1.99 -2.12 -3.01
C ARG A 259 0.79 -2.83 -2.42
N VAL A 260 1.07 -3.99 -1.84
CA VAL A 260 0.24 -4.60 -0.80
C VAL A 260 1.01 -4.45 0.50
N ILE A 261 0.39 -3.84 1.50
CA ILE A 261 1.03 -3.57 2.80
C ILE A 261 0.26 -4.29 3.90
N ILE A 262 1.01 -4.93 4.80
CA ILE A 262 0.49 -5.50 6.03
C ILE A 262 1.13 -4.74 7.19
N ASN A 263 0.30 -4.18 8.04
CA ASN A 263 0.75 -3.60 9.29
C ASN A 263 0.55 -4.61 10.42
N ASP A 264 1.62 -5.02 11.09
CA ASP A 264 1.57 -5.98 12.19
C ASP A 264 2.15 -5.39 13.48
N ILE A 265 1.31 -4.72 14.21
CA ILE A 265 1.61 -4.16 15.54
C ILE A 265 1.29 -5.12 16.68
N SER A 266 0.74 -6.30 16.38
CA SER A 266 0.22 -7.23 17.39
C SER A 266 1.29 -8.07 18.10
N LYS A 267 2.50 -8.15 17.55
CA LYS A 267 3.58 -8.94 18.13
C LYS A 267 4.32 -8.16 19.22
N VAL A 268 4.38 -8.76 20.39
CA VAL A 268 5.28 -8.34 21.47
C VAL A 268 6.66 -8.95 21.19
N GLY A 269 7.67 -8.10 20.97
CA GLY A 269 9.03 -8.50 20.64
C GLY A 269 9.51 -8.00 19.29
N PRO A 270 10.77 -8.31 18.89
CA PRO A 270 11.30 -7.90 17.61
C PRO A 270 10.50 -8.55 16.47
N PRO A 271 10.01 -7.77 15.51
CA PRO A 271 9.23 -8.29 14.39
C PRO A 271 10.10 -9.15 13.47
N ASP A 272 9.50 -10.15 12.84
CA ASP A 272 10.17 -11.01 11.86
C ASP A 272 10.73 -10.17 10.68
N TRP A 273 11.75 -10.69 10.00
CA TRP A 273 12.37 -10.02 8.86
C TRP A 273 11.47 -9.98 7.62
N GLU A 274 10.56 -10.93 7.53
CA GLU A 274 9.66 -11.13 6.42
C GLU A 274 8.35 -11.80 6.87
N LYS A 275 7.32 -11.67 6.05
CA LYS A 275 6.09 -12.43 6.21
C LYS A 275 5.78 -13.23 4.95
N LYS A 276 5.30 -14.44 5.14
CA LYS A 276 4.74 -15.30 4.10
C LYS A 276 3.23 -15.30 4.23
N VAL A 277 2.56 -14.82 3.20
CA VAL A 277 1.09 -14.74 3.19
C VAL A 277 0.56 -15.69 2.14
N LYS A 278 -0.30 -16.61 2.57
CA LYS A 278 -0.93 -17.61 1.70
C LYS A 278 -1.76 -16.95 0.61
N VAL A 279 -1.71 -17.53 -0.58
CA VAL A 279 -2.49 -17.11 -1.74
C VAL A 279 -2.95 -18.33 -2.55
N ASP A 280 -4.10 -18.18 -3.20
CA ASP A 280 -4.52 -19.12 -4.23
C ASP A 280 -3.78 -18.80 -5.54
N LEU A 281 -2.88 -19.69 -5.95
CA LEU A 281 -2.07 -19.50 -7.16
C LEU A 281 -2.91 -19.50 -8.45
N ASN A 282 -4.01 -20.25 -8.51
CA ASN A 282 -4.88 -20.29 -9.69
C ASN A 282 -5.66 -18.99 -9.85
N VAL A 283 -5.98 -18.34 -8.74
CA VAL A 283 -6.60 -17.03 -8.74
C VAL A 283 -5.55 -15.96 -9.02
N LEU A 284 -4.41 -15.99 -8.33
CA LEU A 284 -3.36 -14.99 -8.42
C LEU A 284 -2.78 -14.88 -9.83
N ILE A 285 -2.33 -16.01 -10.38
CA ILE A 285 -1.54 -16.02 -11.63
C ILE A 285 -2.47 -16.10 -12.83
N GLN A 286 -2.48 -15.06 -13.65
CA GLN A 286 -3.18 -15.07 -14.92
C GLN A 286 -2.31 -15.69 -16.03
N ILE A 287 -1.08 -15.21 -16.17
CA ILE A 287 -0.10 -15.67 -17.16
C ILE A 287 1.29 -15.65 -16.52
N ILE A 288 2.10 -16.61 -16.88
CA ILE A 288 3.52 -16.67 -16.57
C ILE A 288 4.29 -16.27 -17.83
N TYR A 289 5.15 -15.29 -17.73
CA TYR A 289 6.07 -14.89 -18.78
C TYR A 289 7.50 -15.32 -18.45
N ILE A 290 8.19 -15.80 -19.45
CA ILE A 290 9.62 -16.16 -19.39
C ILE A 290 10.41 -15.00 -19.99
N SER A 291 11.53 -14.65 -19.36
CA SER A 291 12.41 -13.54 -19.77
C SER A 291 12.74 -13.59 -21.27
N PRO A 292 12.80 -12.45 -21.96
CA PRO A 292 13.17 -12.38 -23.38
C PRO A 292 14.59 -12.91 -23.67
N GLU A 293 15.49 -12.86 -22.67
CA GLU A 293 16.88 -13.37 -22.80
C GLU A 293 17.03 -14.84 -22.39
N ALA A 294 15.94 -15.50 -21.95
CA ALA A 294 16.01 -16.88 -21.50
C ALA A 294 15.99 -17.86 -22.68
N ASP A 295 16.87 -18.83 -22.60
CA ASP A 295 16.96 -19.90 -23.58
C ASP A 295 15.71 -20.81 -23.55
N ARG A 296 15.48 -21.51 -24.65
CA ARG A 296 14.36 -22.45 -24.80
C ARG A 296 14.31 -23.52 -23.71
N TRP A 297 15.48 -24.05 -23.31
CA TRP A 297 15.52 -25.05 -22.24
C TRP A 297 14.97 -24.55 -20.92
N PHE A 298 15.16 -23.25 -20.61
CA PHE A 298 14.63 -22.63 -19.40
C PHE A 298 13.10 -22.53 -19.47
N PHE A 299 12.54 -22.13 -20.61
CA PHE A 299 11.11 -22.17 -20.85
C PHE A 299 10.52 -23.55 -20.62
N GLU A 300 11.15 -24.58 -21.21
CA GLU A 300 10.71 -25.97 -21.08
C GLU A 300 10.78 -26.46 -19.64
N LEU A 301 11.84 -26.12 -18.92
CA LEU A 301 12.01 -26.39 -17.49
C LEU A 301 10.89 -25.81 -16.65
N VAL A 302 10.61 -24.49 -16.80
CA VAL A 302 9.56 -23.82 -16.03
C VAL A 302 8.20 -24.44 -16.34
N ARG A 303 7.93 -24.72 -17.62
CA ARG A 303 6.69 -25.37 -18.05
C ARG A 303 6.51 -26.73 -17.40
N ASP A 304 7.56 -27.54 -17.37
CA ASP A 304 7.55 -28.86 -16.75
C ASP A 304 7.30 -28.76 -15.23
N ILE A 305 8.01 -27.89 -14.56
CA ILE A 305 7.83 -27.65 -13.14
C ILE A 305 6.38 -27.25 -12.82
N VAL A 306 5.84 -26.25 -13.51
CA VAL A 306 4.48 -25.75 -13.25
C VAL A 306 3.43 -26.83 -13.49
N ARG A 307 3.53 -27.56 -14.61
CA ARG A 307 2.51 -28.53 -15.03
C ARG A 307 2.65 -29.88 -14.36
N ASN A 308 3.85 -30.45 -14.38
CA ASN A 308 4.07 -31.82 -13.95
C ASN A 308 4.39 -31.94 -12.46
N ARG A 309 5.14 -31.01 -11.90
CA ARG A 309 5.48 -31.05 -10.48
C ARG A 309 4.38 -30.45 -9.60
N TYR A 310 3.83 -29.30 -9.99
CA TYR A 310 2.80 -28.60 -9.18
C TYR A 310 1.37 -28.79 -9.68
N GLY A 311 1.17 -29.42 -10.84
CA GLY A 311 -0.15 -29.74 -11.39
C GLY A 311 -0.98 -28.50 -11.79
N LEU A 312 -0.32 -27.34 -11.97
CA LEU A 312 -1.01 -26.09 -12.29
C LEU A 312 -1.23 -25.95 -13.79
N ARG A 313 -2.46 -25.65 -14.21
CA ARG A 313 -2.83 -25.43 -15.62
C ARG A 313 -2.83 -23.94 -15.95
N LEU A 314 -1.67 -23.32 -15.83
CA LEU A 314 -1.49 -21.89 -16.12
C LEU A 314 -0.98 -21.68 -17.54
N ASP A 315 -1.29 -20.53 -18.13
CA ASP A 315 -0.74 -20.08 -19.40
C ASP A 315 0.71 -19.64 -19.19
N ILE A 316 1.62 -20.14 -20.02
CA ILE A 316 3.06 -19.86 -19.94
C ILE A 316 3.51 -19.41 -21.31
N ARG A 317 4.08 -18.21 -21.39
CA ARG A 317 4.51 -17.58 -22.62
C ARG A 317 5.99 -17.16 -22.56
N GLN A 318 6.64 -17.17 -23.70
CA GLN A 318 7.90 -16.44 -23.88
C GLN A 318 7.57 -14.93 -23.96
N SER A 319 8.44 -14.09 -23.43
CA SER A 319 8.34 -12.65 -23.63
C SER A 319 8.43 -12.31 -25.12
N GLU A 320 7.59 -11.37 -25.56
CA GLU A 320 7.53 -10.90 -26.96
C GLU A 320 8.43 -9.69 -27.21
N ILE A 321 9.18 -9.21 -26.19
CA ILE A 321 10.03 -8.00 -26.32
C ILE A 321 11.09 -8.12 -27.43
N ASN A 322 11.59 -9.34 -27.66
CA ASN A 322 12.61 -9.61 -28.69
C ASN A 322 12.05 -10.13 -30.01
N ASP A 323 10.73 -10.09 -30.20
CA ASP A 323 10.11 -10.52 -31.45
C ASP A 323 10.55 -9.65 -32.61
N LEU A 324 10.75 -10.28 -33.77
CA LEU A 324 11.22 -9.60 -34.97
C LEU A 324 10.11 -8.80 -35.62
N PRO A 325 10.37 -7.56 -36.04
CA PRO A 325 9.38 -6.76 -36.75
C PRO A 325 9.14 -7.32 -38.17
N PHE A 326 7.93 -7.12 -38.65
CA PHE A 326 7.58 -7.36 -40.05
C PHE A 326 7.70 -6.03 -40.84
N TYR A 327 8.34 -6.07 -42.04
CA TYR A 327 8.50 -4.94 -42.93
C TYR A 327 7.86 -5.23 -44.28
#